data_aaefda17192daf7d1068b3f049e157e4
#
_entry.id   aaefda17192daf7d1068b3f049e157e4
#
_cell.length_a   1.000
_cell.length_b   1.000
_cell.length_c   1.000
_cell.angle_alpha   90.00
_cell.angle_beta   90.00
_cell.angle_gamma   90.00
#
_symmetry.space_group_name_H-M   'P 1'
#
loop_
_entity.id
_entity.type
_entity.pdbx_description
1 polymer ?
#
loop_
_entity_poly.entity_id
_entity_poly.type
_entity_poly.pdbx_seq_one_letter_code
_entity_poly.pdbx_strand_id
1 'polypeptide(L)'
;IQAVIDILLDPEKGVLASMSEIDAVGHRVVHGGEFFSDSVIITEKVLKAIEDCVPLAPLHNPPNLIGIKACREVMGSGVPMVAVFDTAFHQTMPQSHYMYAVPYEYYEKYKIRRYGFHGTSHKYVSQQAAEMLGRPLEELRLITCHLGNGSSICAINRGKSYDTSMGFTPLD
;
A
#
# COMPACT_ATOMS: atom_id res chain seq x y z
N ILE A 1 -16.02 12.29 1.56
CA ILE A 1 -15.04 12.83 2.53
C ILE A 1 -15.72 13.84 3.43
N GLN A 2 -16.43 14.87 2.90
CA GLN A 2 -17.11 15.87 3.74
C GLN A 2 -18.01 15.21 4.81
N ALA A 3 -18.89 14.27 4.42
CA ALA A 3 -19.75 13.57 5.38
C ALA A 3 -18.99 12.81 6.50
N VAL A 4 -17.78 12.33 6.22
CA VAL A 4 -16.93 11.71 7.24
C VAL A 4 -16.42 12.77 8.23
N ILE A 5 -16.01 13.93 7.71
CA ILE A 5 -15.54 15.04 8.54
C ILE A 5 -16.67 15.58 9.41
N ASP A 6 -17.87 15.74 8.83
CA ASP A 6 -19.04 16.18 9.57
C ASP A 6 -19.37 15.24 10.75
N ILE A 7 -19.23 13.92 10.55
CA ILE A 7 -19.41 12.93 11.62
C ILE A 7 -18.28 13.02 12.66
N LEU A 8 -17.03 13.21 12.24
CA LEU A 8 -15.89 13.33 13.15
C LEU A 8 -16.00 14.56 14.07
N LEU A 9 -16.61 15.63 13.56
CA LEU A 9 -16.84 16.91 14.27
C LEU A 9 -18.20 17.01 14.91
N ASP A 10 -19.07 16.01 14.78
CA ASP A 10 -20.41 16.01 15.37
C ASP A 10 -20.32 16.17 16.90
N PRO A 11 -21.04 17.15 17.49
CA PRO A 11 -20.91 17.44 18.93
C PRO A 11 -21.39 16.31 19.85
N GLU A 12 -22.20 15.36 19.38
CA GLU A 12 -22.70 14.25 20.15
C GLU A 12 -22.00 12.92 19.87
N LYS A 13 -21.51 12.72 18.65
CA LYS A 13 -20.97 11.44 18.15
C LYS A 13 -19.52 11.56 17.68
N GLY A 14 -19.07 12.76 17.40
CA GLY A 14 -17.72 13.01 16.90
C GLY A 14 -16.64 12.76 17.95
N VAL A 15 -15.45 12.55 17.48
CA VAL A 15 -14.26 12.28 18.29
C VAL A 15 -13.24 13.43 18.24
N LEU A 16 -13.53 14.46 17.46
CA LEU A 16 -12.68 15.65 17.29
C LEU A 16 -13.44 16.90 17.71
N ALA A 17 -12.80 17.77 18.46
CA ALA A 17 -13.33 19.09 18.75
C ALA A 17 -13.07 20.07 17.59
N SER A 18 -12.02 19.84 16.80
CA SER A 18 -11.69 20.67 15.66
C SER A 18 -10.81 19.92 14.66
N MET A 19 -10.82 20.36 13.40
CA MET A 19 -9.94 19.85 12.35
C MET A 19 -8.45 20.07 12.64
N SER A 20 -8.11 21.02 13.51
CA SER A 20 -6.71 21.30 13.90
C SER A 20 -6.08 20.21 14.76
N GLU A 21 -6.89 19.23 15.24
CA GLU A 21 -6.39 18.06 15.95
C GLU A 21 -5.83 16.97 15.00
N ILE A 22 -6.04 17.12 13.67
CA ILE A 22 -5.53 16.17 12.69
C ILE A 22 -4.13 16.58 12.26
N ASP A 23 -3.14 15.81 12.68
CA ASP A 23 -1.73 16.07 12.37
C ASP A 23 -1.31 15.58 10.97
N ALA A 24 -1.94 14.52 10.47
CA ALA A 24 -1.62 13.94 9.16
C ALA A 24 -2.75 13.06 8.62
N VAL A 25 -2.74 12.79 7.30
CA VAL A 25 -3.66 11.84 6.66
C VAL A 25 -2.88 10.71 5.97
N GLY A 26 -3.17 9.47 6.34
CA GLY A 26 -2.67 8.28 5.66
C GLY A 26 -3.60 7.83 4.54
N HIS A 27 -3.05 7.65 3.34
CA HIS A 27 -3.79 7.12 2.19
C HIS A 27 -3.26 5.75 1.81
N ARG A 28 -4.11 4.73 1.85
CA ARG A 28 -3.82 3.47 1.19
C ARG A 28 -3.91 3.68 -0.32
N VAL A 29 -2.83 3.37 -1.03
CA VAL A 29 -2.74 3.38 -2.49
C VAL A 29 -2.43 1.97 -2.96
N VAL A 30 -3.22 1.46 -3.91
CA VAL A 30 -3.10 0.06 -4.28
C VAL A 30 -1.78 -0.21 -5.00
N HIS A 31 -1.41 0.59 -5.99
CA HIS A 31 -0.25 0.28 -6.81
C HIS A 31 0.78 1.41 -6.83
N GLY A 32 1.98 1.10 -6.36
CA GLY A 32 3.13 2.00 -6.39
C GLY A 32 4.16 1.67 -7.49
N GLY A 33 3.89 0.66 -8.31
CA GLY A 33 4.82 0.19 -9.34
C GLY A 33 6.15 -0.24 -8.75
N GLU A 34 7.21 0.05 -9.47
CA GLU A 34 8.60 -0.11 -9.01
C GLU A 34 9.17 1.18 -8.37
N PHE A 35 8.33 2.24 -8.25
CA PHE A 35 8.76 3.55 -7.77
C PHE A 35 8.88 3.62 -6.24
N PHE A 36 8.10 2.81 -5.52
CA PHE A 36 8.01 2.92 -4.07
C PHE A 36 8.20 1.58 -3.38
N SER A 37 9.19 1.53 -2.50
CA SER A 37 9.47 0.40 -1.60
C SER A 37 9.08 0.69 -0.15
N ASP A 38 8.57 1.89 0.14
CA ASP A 38 8.10 2.30 1.47
C ASP A 38 7.02 3.39 1.35
N SER A 39 6.46 3.81 2.48
CA SER A 39 5.53 4.93 2.57
C SER A 39 6.23 6.25 2.31
N VAL A 40 5.55 7.18 1.65
CA VAL A 40 6.12 8.49 1.28
C VAL A 40 5.15 9.63 1.52
N ILE A 41 5.67 10.81 1.84
CA ILE A 41 4.87 12.05 1.86
C ILE A 41 4.41 12.37 0.44
N ILE A 42 3.13 12.67 0.28
CA ILE A 42 2.51 12.96 -1.01
C ILE A 42 2.91 14.36 -1.48
N THR A 43 3.73 14.39 -2.52
CA THR A 43 4.09 15.60 -3.28
C THR A 43 3.50 15.51 -4.68
N GLU A 44 3.60 16.56 -5.49
CA GLU A 44 3.18 16.52 -6.91
C GLU A 44 3.93 15.43 -7.69
N LYS A 45 5.21 15.20 -7.38
CA LYS A 45 6.00 14.12 -7.98
C LYS A 45 5.43 12.74 -7.63
N VAL A 46 4.99 12.55 -6.38
CA VAL A 46 4.37 11.30 -5.93
C VAL A 46 3.01 11.10 -6.59
N LEU A 47 2.19 12.15 -6.68
CA LEU A 47 0.91 12.07 -7.41
C LEU A 47 1.10 11.67 -8.86
N LYS A 48 2.09 12.26 -9.54
CA LYS A 48 2.42 11.89 -10.93
C LYS A 48 2.84 10.43 -11.03
N ALA A 49 3.68 9.93 -10.14
CA ALA A 49 4.09 8.53 -10.13
C ALA A 49 2.92 7.56 -9.87
N ILE A 50 1.95 7.94 -9.00
CA ILE A 50 0.72 7.15 -8.79
C ILE A 50 -0.15 7.15 -10.07
N GLU A 51 -0.22 8.28 -10.77
CA GLU A 51 -0.91 8.40 -12.05
C GLU A 51 -0.26 7.53 -13.13
N ASP A 52 1.07 7.50 -13.20
CA ASP A 52 1.83 6.65 -14.13
C ASP A 52 1.61 5.15 -13.86
N CYS A 53 1.19 4.78 -12.64
CA CYS A 53 0.79 3.41 -12.29
C CYS A 53 -0.68 3.08 -12.65
N VAL A 54 -1.48 4.02 -13.17
CA VAL A 54 -2.89 3.75 -13.55
C VAL A 54 -3.02 2.57 -14.52
N PRO A 55 -2.17 2.42 -15.55
CA PRO A 55 -2.26 1.25 -16.45
C PRO A 55 -2.08 -0.10 -15.73
N LEU A 56 -1.37 -0.14 -14.58
CA LEU A 56 -1.15 -1.33 -13.77
C LEU A 56 -2.33 -1.61 -12.82
N ALA A 57 -3.11 -0.58 -12.44
CA ALA A 57 -4.24 -0.67 -11.53
C ALA A 57 -5.39 0.26 -11.96
N PRO A 58 -6.01 0.05 -13.13
CA PRO A 58 -6.98 0.98 -13.72
C PRO A 58 -8.27 1.11 -12.91
N LEU A 59 -8.62 0.13 -12.09
CA LEU A 59 -9.79 0.15 -11.22
C LEU A 59 -9.53 0.75 -9.83
N HIS A 60 -8.27 0.88 -9.42
CA HIS A 60 -7.91 1.25 -8.04
C HIS A 60 -7.18 2.60 -7.95
N ASN A 61 -6.14 2.83 -8.77
CA ASN A 61 -5.35 4.05 -8.66
C ASN A 61 -6.15 5.33 -9.00
N PRO A 62 -7.05 5.37 -10.00
CA PRO A 62 -7.87 6.55 -10.24
C PRO A 62 -8.74 6.95 -9.02
N PRO A 63 -9.52 6.04 -8.39
CA PRO A 63 -10.21 6.37 -7.14
C PRO A 63 -9.27 6.81 -6.00
N ASN A 64 -8.08 6.22 -5.87
CA ASN A 64 -7.10 6.66 -4.88
C ASN A 64 -6.67 8.11 -5.11
N LEU A 65 -6.36 8.48 -6.36
CA LEU A 65 -6.01 9.86 -6.73
C LEU A 65 -7.16 10.84 -6.43
N ILE A 66 -8.40 10.46 -6.74
CA ILE A 66 -9.59 11.27 -6.42
C ILE A 66 -9.70 11.47 -4.91
N GLY A 67 -9.53 10.41 -4.12
CA GLY A 67 -9.56 10.46 -2.66
C GLY A 67 -8.49 11.39 -2.09
N ILE A 68 -7.25 11.30 -2.57
CA ILE A 68 -6.15 12.18 -2.14
C ILE A 68 -6.44 13.64 -2.47
N LYS A 69 -6.88 13.93 -3.71
CA LYS A 69 -7.20 15.31 -4.14
C LYS A 69 -8.34 15.90 -3.31
N ALA A 70 -9.40 15.14 -3.09
CA ALA A 70 -10.53 15.57 -2.28
C ALA A 70 -10.16 15.76 -0.79
N CYS A 71 -9.31 14.91 -0.22
CA CYS A 71 -8.77 15.15 1.13
C CYS A 71 -7.96 16.44 1.19
N ARG A 72 -7.09 16.67 0.20
CA ARG A 72 -6.27 17.90 0.13
C ARG A 72 -7.13 19.16 0.03
N GLU A 73 -8.22 19.11 -0.72
CA GLU A 73 -9.16 20.22 -0.86
C GLU A 73 -9.84 20.57 0.47
N VAL A 74 -10.27 19.56 1.21
CA VAL A 74 -11.01 19.75 2.47
C VAL A 74 -10.09 20.05 3.66
N MET A 75 -8.92 19.38 3.74
CA MET A 75 -7.98 19.54 4.85
C MET A 75 -7.07 20.75 4.69
N GLY A 76 -6.95 21.31 3.48
CA GLY A 76 -5.99 22.36 3.17
C GLY A 76 -4.56 21.83 2.97
N SER A 77 -3.66 22.75 2.56
CA SER A 77 -2.26 22.42 2.25
C SER A 77 -1.35 22.25 3.48
N GLY A 78 -1.85 22.60 4.67
CA GLY A 78 -1.08 22.53 5.91
C GLY A 78 -0.98 21.14 6.53
N VAL A 79 -1.90 20.24 6.21
CA VAL A 79 -1.93 18.88 6.76
C VAL A 79 -1.15 17.94 5.83
N PRO A 80 -0.04 17.33 6.30
CA PRO A 80 0.74 16.41 5.49
C PRO A 80 -0.06 15.14 5.18
N MET A 81 0.12 14.62 3.97
CA MET A 81 -0.50 13.39 3.50
C MET A 81 0.55 12.36 3.14
N VAL A 82 0.33 11.12 3.53
CA VAL A 82 1.25 9.99 3.32
C VAL A 82 0.58 8.94 2.45
N ALA A 83 1.26 8.52 1.40
CA ALA A 83 0.86 7.35 0.60
C ALA A 83 1.51 6.08 1.18
N VAL A 84 0.68 5.06 1.39
CA VAL A 84 1.07 3.72 1.84
C VAL A 84 0.66 2.74 0.76
N PHE A 85 1.63 2.10 0.11
CA PHE A 85 1.37 1.28 -1.08
C PHE A 85 1.24 -0.20 -0.74
N ASP A 86 0.20 -0.85 -1.29
CA ASP A 86 0.01 -2.30 -1.13
C ASP A 86 1.17 -3.12 -1.71
N THR A 87 1.82 -2.59 -2.75
CA THR A 87 2.92 -3.26 -3.44
C THR A 87 4.30 -3.03 -2.79
N ALA A 88 4.44 -2.03 -1.89
CA ALA A 88 5.75 -1.59 -1.40
C ALA A 88 6.50 -2.69 -0.63
N PHE A 89 5.83 -3.41 0.26
CA PHE A 89 6.45 -4.49 1.04
C PHE A 89 7.03 -5.61 0.17
N HIS A 90 6.39 -5.86 -0.98
CA HIS A 90 6.78 -6.92 -1.90
C HIS A 90 7.93 -6.53 -2.84
N GLN A 91 8.42 -5.28 -2.80
CA GLN A 91 9.58 -4.86 -3.59
C GLN A 91 10.90 -5.55 -3.19
N THR A 92 10.89 -6.26 -2.07
CA THR A 92 12.05 -7.08 -1.64
C THR A 92 12.10 -8.47 -2.27
N MET A 93 11.09 -8.88 -3.04
CA MET A 93 11.11 -10.16 -3.75
C MET A 93 12.31 -10.26 -4.69
N PRO A 94 13.02 -11.40 -4.72
CA PRO A 94 14.10 -11.61 -5.68
C PRO A 94 13.56 -11.73 -7.11
N GLN A 95 14.39 -11.40 -8.09
CA GLN A 95 14.00 -11.40 -9.50
C GLN A 95 13.42 -12.74 -9.96
N SER A 96 13.96 -13.85 -9.50
CA SER A 96 13.46 -15.20 -9.78
C SER A 96 12.03 -15.46 -9.31
N HIS A 97 11.48 -14.63 -8.41
CA HIS A 97 10.13 -14.74 -7.88
C HIS A 97 9.16 -13.74 -8.48
N TYR A 98 9.65 -12.56 -8.89
CA TYR A 98 8.76 -11.56 -9.48
C TYR A 98 8.69 -11.61 -11.02
N MET A 99 9.66 -12.24 -11.68
CA MET A 99 9.64 -12.35 -13.15
C MET A 99 8.77 -13.53 -13.59
N TYR A 100 7.91 -13.28 -14.58
CA TYR A 100 7.16 -14.34 -15.24
C TYR A 100 7.96 -14.99 -16.36
N ALA A 101 7.65 -16.26 -16.65
CA ALA A 101 8.25 -17.02 -17.76
C ALA A 101 7.60 -16.62 -19.11
N VAL A 102 7.66 -15.34 -19.44
CA VAL A 102 7.19 -14.75 -20.70
C VAL A 102 8.34 -13.97 -21.34
N PRO A 103 8.25 -13.55 -22.63
CA PRO A 103 9.31 -12.75 -23.24
C PRO A 103 9.66 -11.52 -22.40
N TYR A 104 10.96 -11.31 -22.17
CA TYR A 104 11.46 -10.28 -21.26
C TYR A 104 11.06 -8.86 -21.67
N GLU A 105 10.84 -8.65 -22.99
CA GLU A 105 10.34 -7.38 -23.53
C GLU A 105 9.01 -6.92 -22.91
N TYR A 106 8.17 -7.83 -22.40
CA TYR A 106 6.93 -7.48 -21.72
C TYR A 106 7.18 -6.84 -20.37
N TYR A 107 8.21 -7.28 -19.66
CA TYR A 107 8.64 -6.60 -18.45
C TYR A 107 9.23 -5.21 -18.79
N GLU A 108 10.13 -5.14 -19.76
CA GLU A 108 10.78 -3.87 -20.13
C GLU A 108 9.77 -2.81 -20.57
N LYS A 109 8.83 -3.20 -21.44
CA LYS A 109 7.90 -2.29 -22.08
C LYS A 109 6.64 -2.02 -21.26
N TYR A 110 6.08 -3.06 -20.65
CA TYR A 110 4.77 -2.99 -19.99
C TYR A 110 4.85 -3.18 -18.50
N LYS A 111 6.04 -3.40 -17.94
CA LYS A 111 6.27 -3.67 -16.52
C LYS A 111 5.50 -4.88 -16.00
N ILE A 112 5.30 -5.90 -16.87
CA ILE A 112 4.62 -7.14 -16.52
C ILE A 112 5.54 -7.97 -15.64
N ARG A 113 5.21 -8.03 -14.36
CA ARG A 113 5.88 -8.80 -13.31
C ARG A 113 4.90 -9.07 -12.17
N ARG A 114 5.25 -9.97 -11.26
CA ARG A 114 4.56 -10.09 -9.97
C ARG A 114 4.86 -8.85 -9.13
N TYR A 115 3.83 -8.18 -8.64
CA TYR A 115 3.94 -7.08 -7.67
C TYR A 115 3.53 -7.50 -6.28
N GLY A 116 2.44 -8.26 -6.17
CA GLY A 116 1.82 -8.59 -4.90
C GLY A 116 1.05 -7.41 -4.29
N PHE A 117 0.10 -7.73 -3.43
CA PHE A 117 -0.78 -6.75 -2.79
C PHE A 117 -0.96 -7.10 -1.32
N HIS A 118 -1.73 -6.29 -0.58
CA HIS A 118 -1.91 -6.40 0.87
C HIS A 118 -0.59 -6.29 1.66
N GLY A 119 0.43 -5.66 1.07
CA GLY A 119 1.76 -5.58 1.64
C GLY A 119 1.79 -4.95 3.03
N THR A 120 0.97 -3.92 3.27
CA THR A 120 0.83 -3.29 4.59
C THR A 120 0.35 -4.30 5.63
N SER A 121 -0.64 -5.13 5.29
CA SER A 121 -1.13 -6.19 6.18
C SER A 121 -0.06 -7.24 6.46
N HIS A 122 0.61 -7.76 5.43
CA HIS A 122 1.67 -8.76 5.59
C HIS A 122 2.84 -8.23 6.42
N LYS A 123 3.27 -6.98 6.20
CA LYS A 123 4.31 -6.30 6.99
C LYS A 123 3.88 -6.21 8.46
N TYR A 124 2.71 -5.69 8.73
CA TYR A 124 2.19 -5.51 10.09
C TYR A 124 2.03 -6.84 10.83
N VAL A 125 1.36 -7.82 10.23
CA VAL A 125 1.13 -9.13 10.86
C VAL A 125 2.45 -9.85 11.16
N SER A 126 3.45 -9.72 10.27
CA SER A 126 4.76 -10.32 10.52
C SER A 126 5.51 -9.67 11.70
N GLN A 127 5.40 -8.35 11.84
CA GLN A 127 5.95 -7.61 12.97
C GLN A 127 5.27 -8.02 14.29
N GLN A 128 3.94 -8.08 14.31
CA GLN A 128 3.18 -8.51 15.47
C GLN A 128 3.48 -9.97 15.86
N ALA A 129 3.61 -10.85 14.88
CA ALA A 129 4.00 -12.24 15.16
C ALA A 129 5.39 -12.34 15.80
N ALA A 130 6.36 -11.57 15.34
CA ALA A 130 7.70 -11.51 15.91
C ALA A 130 7.69 -10.99 17.36
N GLU A 131 6.92 -9.91 17.61
CA GLU A 131 6.74 -9.32 18.94
C GLU A 131 6.10 -10.34 19.91
N MET A 132 5.01 -10.99 19.51
CA MET A 132 4.32 -12.00 20.33
C MET A 132 5.20 -13.23 20.63
N LEU A 133 6.09 -13.59 19.70
CA LEU A 133 7.06 -14.68 19.89
C LEU A 133 8.27 -14.26 20.73
N GLY A 134 8.46 -12.98 21.02
CA GLY A 134 9.64 -12.43 21.69
C GLY A 134 10.94 -12.68 20.91
N ARG A 135 10.87 -12.70 19.56
CA ARG A 135 12.01 -12.98 18.69
C ARG A 135 12.20 -11.90 17.63
N PRO A 136 13.46 -11.54 17.30
CA PRO A 136 13.73 -10.59 16.21
C PRO A 136 13.15 -11.09 14.89
N LEU A 137 12.50 -10.19 14.15
CA LEU A 137 11.88 -10.51 12.86
C LEU A 137 12.91 -11.02 11.84
N GLU A 138 14.15 -10.52 11.94
CA GLU A 138 15.28 -10.88 11.09
C GLU A 138 15.76 -12.32 11.27
N GLU A 139 15.32 -13.00 12.32
CA GLU A 139 15.61 -14.42 12.57
C GLU A 139 14.49 -15.35 12.10
N LEU A 140 13.33 -14.78 11.76
CA LEU A 140 12.13 -15.55 11.50
C LEU A 140 11.90 -15.80 10.00
N ARG A 141 11.33 -16.97 9.73
CA ARG A 141 10.68 -17.30 8.46
C ARG A 141 9.20 -17.47 8.76
N LEU A 142 8.37 -16.65 8.14
CA LEU A 142 6.95 -16.59 8.42
C LEU A 142 6.15 -16.80 7.16
N ILE A 143 4.97 -17.36 7.33
CA ILE A 143 3.90 -17.31 6.33
C ILE A 143 2.78 -16.49 6.95
N THR A 144 2.36 -15.44 6.26
CA THR A 144 1.24 -14.61 6.68
C THR A 144 0.08 -14.79 5.71
N CYS A 145 -1.13 -14.85 6.25
CA CYS A 145 -2.37 -15.03 5.50
C CYS A 145 -3.26 -13.81 5.72
N HIS A 146 -3.57 -13.10 4.63
CA HIS A 146 -4.58 -12.06 4.61
C HIS A 146 -5.84 -12.67 3.98
N LEU A 147 -6.83 -13.00 4.80
CA LEU A 147 -8.04 -13.71 4.39
C LEU A 147 -9.25 -12.79 4.57
N GLY A 148 -9.45 -11.90 3.62
CA GLY A 148 -10.57 -10.97 3.56
C GLY A 148 -11.38 -11.18 2.28
N ASN A 149 -12.05 -10.13 1.81
CA ASN A 149 -12.74 -10.12 0.53
C ASN A 149 -11.76 -10.36 -0.64
N GLY A 150 -10.58 -9.71 -0.59
CA GLY A 150 -9.39 -10.16 -1.30
C GLY A 150 -8.57 -11.07 -0.37
N SER A 151 -7.93 -12.10 -0.91
CA SER A 151 -7.14 -13.05 -0.12
C SER A 151 -5.75 -13.21 -0.71
N SER A 152 -4.73 -13.22 0.15
CA SER A 152 -3.35 -13.47 -0.25
C SER A 152 -2.56 -14.17 0.86
N ILE A 153 -1.54 -14.90 0.44
CA ILE A 153 -0.55 -15.53 1.31
C ILE A 153 0.81 -14.97 0.95
N CYS A 154 1.64 -14.68 1.93
CA CYS A 154 2.99 -14.17 1.72
C CYS A 154 4.00 -15.01 2.49
N ALA A 155 5.05 -15.45 1.80
CA ALA A 155 6.23 -16.02 2.40
C ALA A 155 7.19 -14.88 2.77
N ILE A 156 7.54 -14.79 4.05
CA ILE A 156 8.39 -13.74 4.59
C ILE A 156 9.68 -14.39 5.13
N ASN A 157 10.81 -13.95 4.59
CA ASN A 157 12.10 -14.41 5.01
C ASN A 157 12.87 -13.27 5.68
N ARG A 158 13.08 -13.39 6.99
CA ARG A 158 13.84 -12.43 7.79
C ARG A 158 13.34 -10.98 7.64
N GLY A 159 12.03 -10.81 7.74
CA GLY A 159 11.37 -9.50 7.63
C GLY A 159 11.16 -8.97 6.22
N LYS A 160 11.54 -9.71 5.20
CA LYS A 160 11.41 -9.34 3.79
C LYS A 160 10.40 -10.24 3.08
N SER A 161 9.52 -9.66 2.28
CA SER A 161 8.68 -10.43 1.37
C SER A 161 9.55 -11.21 0.41
N TYR A 162 9.37 -12.53 0.37
CA TYR A 162 10.14 -13.43 -0.48
C TYR A 162 9.31 -13.92 -1.66
N ASP A 163 8.03 -14.20 -1.40
CA ASP A 163 7.05 -14.59 -2.40
C ASP A 163 5.63 -14.26 -1.91
N THR A 164 4.68 -14.12 -2.83
CA THR A 164 3.28 -13.86 -2.50
C THR A 164 2.36 -14.45 -3.55
N SER A 165 1.13 -14.79 -3.15
CA SER A 165 0.16 -15.47 -4.02
C SER A 165 -0.57 -14.55 -4.99
N MET A 166 -0.62 -13.24 -4.78
CA MET A 166 -1.11 -12.27 -5.77
C MET A 166 0.02 -11.84 -6.69
N GLY A 167 -0.27 -11.74 -7.99
CA GLY A 167 0.74 -11.52 -9.00
C GLY A 167 0.80 -10.12 -9.59
N PHE A 168 0.70 -10.05 -10.92
CA PHE A 168 0.60 -8.80 -11.68
C PHE A 168 -0.68 -8.04 -11.33
N THR A 169 -1.76 -8.77 -11.11
CA THR A 169 -3.05 -8.27 -10.63
C THR A 169 -3.42 -8.96 -9.31
N PRO A 170 -4.45 -8.48 -8.56
CA PRO A 170 -4.97 -9.17 -7.38
C PRO A 170 -5.52 -10.58 -7.64
N LEU A 171 -5.77 -10.94 -8.89
CA LEU A 171 -6.07 -12.29 -9.33
C LEU A 171 -5.03 -12.69 -10.37
N ASP A 172 -4.24 -13.69 -10.08
CA ASP A 172 -3.18 -14.23 -10.95
C ASP A 172 -3.70 -15.38 -11.78
#